data_c9eca321c95a7770b778c1e6a66673b8
#
_entry.id   c9eca321c95a7770b778c1e6a66673b8
#
_cell.length_a   1.000
_cell.length_b   1.000
_cell.length_c   1.000
_cell.angle_alpha   90.00
_cell.angle_beta   90.00
_cell.angle_gamma   90.00
#
_symmetry.space_group_name_H-M   'P 1'
#
loop_
_entity.id
_entity.type
_entity.pdbx_description
1 polymer ?
#
loop_
_entity_poly.entity_id
_entity_poly.type
_entity_poly.pdbx_seq_one_letter_code
_entity_poly.pdbx_strand_id
1 'polypeptide(L)'
;KDLGLTERMQIIAPNLTQSMVEQAGPDLMKGVIGTEPWTWRVPALEKSTRGEAFVQSFKTRYEMYPSSSAASAYSIVQQWADAAKRANSLDSEALIKALEGHRYSLLKDEQQWRAFDHQNLQTVYAVRVKPREDVLKDPLKQDYFEIVDRLDASTALPSLAEWQAERRAGGQPLTLQ
;
A
#
# COMPACT_ATOMS: atom_id res chain seq x y z
N LYS A 1 8.42 -5.84 26.05
CA LYS A 1 7.69 -6.73 26.99
C LYS A 1 8.11 -6.50 28.43
N ASP A 2 9.41 -6.37 28.69
CA ASP A 2 9.97 -6.27 30.04
C ASP A 2 9.49 -5.06 30.86
N LEU A 3 8.96 -4.03 30.21
CA LEU A 3 8.41 -2.84 30.85
C LEU A 3 6.87 -2.84 30.97
N GLY A 4 6.18 -3.87 30.52
CA GLY A 4 4.71 -3.97 30.55
C GLY A 4 3.98 -2.86 29.75
N LEU A 5 4.67 -2.20 28.81
CA LEU A 5 4.12 -1.06 28.06
C LEU A 5 2.89 -1.45 27.23
N THR A 6 2.91 -2.62 26.61
CA THR A 6 1.80 -3.12 25.78
C THR A 6 0.53 -3.45 26.57
N GLU A 7 0.62 -3.57 27.88
CA GLU A 7 -0.52 -3.76 28.77
C GLU A 7 -1.24 -2.45 29.14
N ARG A 8 -0.54 -1.33 28.98
CA ARG A 8 -1.01 0.00 29.38
C ARG A 8 -1.20 0.97 28.22
N MET A 9 -0.58 0.68 27.08
CA MET A 9 -0.53 1.58 25.93
C MET A 9 -0.75 0.81 24.63
N GLN A 10 -1.51 1.40 23.72
CA GLN A 10 -1.57 0.93 22.34
C GLN A 10 -0.34 1.46 21.58
N ILE A 11 0.45 0.55 21.03
CA ILE A 11 1.59 0.93 20.17
C ILE A 11 1.07 1.10 18.74
N ILE A 12 1.35 2.26 18.15
CA ILE A 12 1.05 2.58 16.76
C ILE A 12 2.39 2.80 16.03
N ALA A 13 2.61 2.05 14.95
CA ALA A 13 3.80 2.12 14.12
C ALA A 13 3.39 2.42 12.66
N PRO A 14 3.55 3.67 12.17
CA PRO A 14 3.31 3.98 10.76
C PRO A 14 4.19 3.11 9.85
N ASN A 15 3.67 2.73 8.66
CA ASN A 15 4.38 1.86 7.72
C ASN A 15 4.87 0.53 8.33
N LEU A 16 3.97 -0.18 8.97
CA LEU A 16 4.26 -1.47 9.61
C LEU A 16 4.36 -2.58 8.56
N THR A 17 5.57 -2.82 8.06
CA THR A 17 5.79 -3.79 6.99
C THR A 17 5.82 -5.24 7.50
N GLN A 18 5.49 -6.19 6.62
CA GLN A 18 5.59 -7.62 6.90
C GLN A 18 6.99 -7.99 7.39
N SER A 19 8.05 -7.49 6.75
CA SER A 19 9.43 -7.80 7.13
C SER A 19 9.82 -7.31 8.53
N MET A 20 9.23 -6.22 9.00
CA MET A 20 9.44 -5.76 10.39
C MET A 20 8.88 -6.77 11.39
N VAL A 21 7.68 -7.31 11.12
CA VAL A 21 7.06 -8.32 11.98
C VAL A 21 7.81 -9.64 11.92
N GLU A 22 8.30 -10.03 10.75
CA GLU A 22 9.12 -11.24 10.57
C GLU A 22 10.42 -11.16 11.37
N GLN A 23 11.12 -10.03 11.30
CA GLN A 23 12.41 -9.83 11.99
C GLN A 23 12.24 -9.71 13.50
N ALA A 24 11.25 -8.93 13.97
CA ALA A 24 11.01 -8.74 15.40
C ALA A 24 10.31 -9.96 16.05
N GLY A 25 9.56 -10.70 15.27
CA GLY A 25 8.72 -11.80 15.70
C GLY A 25 7.33 -11.37 16.17
N PRO A 26 6.29 -12.16 15.85
CA PRO A 26 4.91 -11.84 16.20
C PRO A 26 4.68 -11.83 17.72
N ASP A 27 5.48 -12.53 18.51
CA ASP A 27 5.39 -12.49 19.98
C ASP A 27 5.72 -11.12 20.56
N LEU A 28 6.70 -10.43 19.96
CA LEU A 28 7.08 -9.07 20.39
C LEU A 28 6.08 -8.04 19.86
N MET A 29 5.63 -8.22 18.62
CA MET A 29 4.83 -7.24 17.89
C MET A 29 3.31 -7.42 18.05
N LYS A 30 2.85 -8.47 18.75
CA LYS A 30 1.43 -8.74 18.98
C LYS A 30 0.65 -7.50 19.39
N GLY A 31 -0.42 -7.19 18.66
CA GLY A 31 -1.33 -6.10 18.97
C GLY A 31 -0.84 -4.72 18.48
N VAL A 32 0.38 -4.59 17.98
CA VAL A 32 0.85 -3.33 17.36
C VAL A 32 -0.05 -3.02 16.16
N ILE A 33 -0.52 -1.77 16.09
CA ILE A 33 -1.31 -1.27 14.96
C ILE A 33 -0.40 -0.44 14.05
N GLY A 34 -0.55 -0.62 12.77
CA GLY A 34 0.17 0.17 11.76
C GLY A 34 -0.67 0.39 10.52
N THR A 35 -0.06 0.98 9.50
CA THR A 35 -0.71 1.19 8.21
C THR A 35 0.07 0.50 7.10
N GLU A 36 -0.67 -0.10 6.18
CA GLU A 36 -0.15 -0.73 4.96
C GLU A 36 -1.02 -0.34 3.77
N PRO A 37 -0.43 -0.01 2.62
CA PRO A 37 -1.20 0.26 1.41
C PRO A 37 -1.77 -1.01 0.79
N TRP A 38 -1.24 -2.18 1.17
CA TRP A 38 -1.65 -3.47 0.65
C TRP A 38 -1.14 -4.62 1.52
N THR A 39 -1.91 -5.69 1.64
CA THR A 39 -1.50 -6.99 2.15
C THR A 39 -2.04 -8.07 1.21
N TRP A 40 -1.53 -9.28 1.28
CA TRP A 40 -2.00 -10.38 0.44
C TRP A 40 -3.49 -10.75 0.66
N ARG A 41 -4.11 -10.27 1.71
CA ARG A 41 -5.54 -10.44 1.99
C ARG A 41 -6.43 -9.39 1.34
N VAL A 42 -5.86 -8.26 0.94
CA VAL A 42 -6.60 -7.15 0.32
C VAL A 42 -7.31 -7.57 -0.97
N PRO A 43 -6.72 -8.35 -1.89
CA PRO A 43 -7.42 -8.75 -3.11
C PRO A 43 -8.75 -9.48 -2.84
N ALA A 44 -8.79 -10.38 -1.88
CA ALA A 44 -10.03 -11.08 -1.51
C ALA A 44 -11.05 -10.13 -0.87
N LEU A 45 -10.59 -9.20 -0.02
CA LEU A 45 -11.43 -8.17 0.61
C LEU A 45 -12.07 -7.26 -0.45
N GLU A 46 -11.30 -6.81 -1.42
CA GLU A 46 -11.73 -5.91 -2.49
C GLU A 46 -12.31 -6.65 -3.73
N LYS A 47 -12.44 -7.98 -3.66
CA LYS A 47 -12.93 -8.84 -4.75
C LYS A 47 -12.15 -8.65 -6.06
N SER A 48 -10.86 -8.44 -5.97
CA SER A 48 -9.96 -8.26 -7.11
C SER A 48 -9.47 -9.61 -7.63
N THR A 49 -10.12 -10.15 -8.65
CA THR A 49 -9.71 -11.42 -9.29
C THR A 49 -8.26 -11.38 -9.77
N ARG A 50 -7.81 -10.25 -10.32
CA ARG A 50 -6.43 -10.06 -10.77
C ARG A 50 -5.46 -10.05 -9.60
N GLY A 51 -5.84 -9.44 -8.48
CA GLY A 51 -5.06 -9.43 -7.26
C GLY A 51 -4.95 -10.83 -6.65
N GLU A 52 -6.03 -11.59 -6.62
CA GLU A 52 -6.00 -12.99 -6.14
C GLU A 52 -5.10 -13.88 -7.02
N ALA A 53 -5.19 -13.73 -8.36
CA ALA A 53 -4.30 -14.42 -9.29
C ALA A 53 -2.82 -14.05 -9.07
N PHE A 54 -2.52 -12.78 -8.79
CA PHE A 54 -1.17 -12.34 -8.44
C PHE A 54 -0.67 -13.02 -7.15
N VAL A 55 -1.47 -13.02 -6.09
CA VAL A 55 -1.12 -13.68 -4.82
C VAL A 55 -0.85 -15.17 -5.05
N GLN A 56 -1.72 -15.86 -5.79
CA GLN A 56 -1.57 -17.28 -6.05
C GLN A 56 -0.32 -17.60 -6.88
N SER A 57 -0.06 -16.82 -7.92
CA SER A 57 1.12 -17.00 -8.78
C SER A 57 2.42 -16.74 -8.00
N PHE A 58 2.44 -15.72 -7.16
CA PHE A 58 3.58 -15.40 -6.30
C PHE A 58 3.84 -16.51 -5.29
N LYS A 59 2.78 -16.97 -4.60
CA LYS A 59 2.85 -18.07 -3.64
C LYS A 59 3.38 -19.36 -4.28
N THR A 60 2.90 -19.70 -5.47
CA THR A 60 3.35 -20.90 -6.18
C THR A 60 4.82 -20.82 -6.58
N ARG A 61 5.30 -19.62 -6.95
CA ARG A 61 6.66 -19.43 -7.45
C ARG A 61 7.70 -19.31 -6.34
N TYR A 62 7.34 -18.66 -5.23
CA TYR A 62 8.29 -18.27 -4.19
C TYR A 62 8.05 -18.93 -2.84
N GLU A 63 6.99 -19.74 -2.71
CA GLU A 63 6.58 -20.39 -1.46
C GLU A 63 6.37 -19.41 -0.29
N MET A 64 5.95 -18.18 -0.63
CA MET A 64 5.65 -17.09 0.32
C MET A 64 4.52 -16.20 -0.20
N TYR A 65 3.88 -15.45 0.70
CA TYR A 65 2.95 -14.42 0.30
C TYR A 65 3.67 -13.16 -0.18
N PRO A 66 3.14 -12.46 -1.21
CA PRO A 66 3.72 -11.19 -1.63
C PRO A 66 3.55 -10.13 -0.53
N SER A 67 4.61 -9.36 -0.30
CA SER A 67 4.57 -8.19 0.57
C SER A 67 3.91 -6.99 -0.12
N SER A 68 3.61 -5.95 0.63
CA SER A 68 3.20 -4.64 0.13
C SER A 68 4.19 -4.10 -0.94
N SER A 69 5.50 -4.25 -0.69
CA SER A 69 6.54 -3.84 -1.63
C SER A 69 6.50 -4.64 -2.94
N ALA A 70 6.25 -5.95 -2.87
CA ALA A 70 6.11 -6.78 -4.07
C ALA A 70 4.88 -6.38 -4.91
N ALA A 71 3.75 -6.08 -4.24
CA ALA A 71 2.55 -5.58 -4.90
C ALA A 71 2.78 -4.20 -5.55
N SER A 72 3.49 -3.30 -4.86
CA SER A 72 3.85 -1.98 -5.38
C SER A 72 4.75 -2.08 -6.59
N ALA A 73 5.81 -2.89 -6.54
CA ALA A 73 6.72 -3.12 -7.66
C ALA A 73 5.98 -3.67 -8.89
N TYR A 74 5.12 -4.67 -8.70
CA TYR A 74 4.28 -5.19 -9.78
C TYR A 74 3.39 -4.09 -10.38
N SER A 75 2.71 -3.32 -9.54
CA SER A 75 1.79 -2.27 -9.98
C SER A 75 2.50 -1.16 -10.74
N ILE A 76 3.66 -0.69 -10.26
CA ILE A 76 4.45 0.36 -10.91
C ILE A 76 4.88 -0.06 -12.32
N VAL A 77 5.41 -1.28 -12.48
CA VAL A 77 5.83 -1.79 -13.79
C VAL A 77 4.64 -1.91 -14.75
N GLN A 78 3.50 -2.39 -14.27
CA GLN A 78 2.28 -2.48 -15.09
C GLN A 78 1.75 -1.10 -15.50
N GLN A 79 1.76 -0.12 -14.59
CA GLN A 79 1.34 1.25 -14.88
C GLN A 79 2.27 1.96 -15.84
N TRP A 80 3.59 1.75 -15.70
CA TRP A 80 4.58 2.27 -16.64
C TRP A 80 4.35 1.70 -18.06
N ALA A 81 4.19 0.40 -18.17
CA ALA A 81 3.98 -0.27 -19.45
C ALA A 81 2.65 0.15 -20.10
N ASP A 82 1.60 0.36 -19.32
CA ASP A 82 0.32 0.86 -19.79
C ASP A 82 0.43 2.32 -20.27
N ALA A 83 1.09 3.17 -19.50
CA ALA A 83 1.35 4.57 -19.88
C ALA A 83 2.14 4.66 -21.19
N ALA A 84 3.19 3.82 -21.35
CA ALA A 84 3.99 3.77 -22.57
C ALA A 84 3.16 3.39 -23.80
N LYS A 85 2.24 2.42 -23.65
CA LYS A 85 1.29 2.03 -24.70
C LYS A 85 0.33 3.15 -25.06
N ARG A 86 -0.26 3.80 -24.06
CA ARG A 86 -1.22 4.91 -24.27
C ARG A 86 -0.55 6.13 -24.89
N ALA A 87 0.66 6.45 -24.44
CA ALA A 87 1.47 7.55 -24.97
C ALA A 87 2.09 7.22 -26.35
N ASN A 88 2.17 5.95 -26.72
CA ASN A 88 2.96 5.45 -27.87
C ASN A 88 4.39 6.02 -27.84
N SER A 89 5.00 6.11 -26.67
CA SER A 89 6.30 6.75 -26.43
C SER A 89 6.96 6.17 -25.20
N LEU A 90 8.29 6.25 -25.14
CA LEU A 90 9.10 5.98 -23.93
C LEU A 90 9.70 7.27 -23.35
N ASP A 91 9.35 8.40 -23.92
CA ASP A 91 9.77 9.71 -23.42
C ASP A 91 9.13 9.99 -22.06
N SER A 92 9.91 10.50 -21.10
CA SER A 92 9.48 10.68 -19.72
C SER A 92 8.33 11.67 -19.58
N GLU A 93 8.34 12.78 -20.33
CA GLU A 93 7.26 13.78 -20.25
C GLU A 93 5.95 13.22 -20.83
N ALA A 94 6.04 12.46 -21.93
CA ALA A 94 4.89 11.78 -22.51
C ALA A 94 4.30 10.73 -21.56
N LEU A 95 5.14 10.00 -20.82
CA LEU A 95 4.71 9.02 -19.83
C LEU A 95 4.05 9.69 -18.63
N ILE A 96 4.63 10.76 -18.08
CA ILE A 96 4.05 11.54 -16.98
C ILE A 96 2.67 12.04 -17.38
N LYS A 97 2.54 12.67 -18.54
CA LYS A 97 1.26 13.16 -19.07
C LYS A 97 0.24 12.07 -19.29
N ALA A 98 0.67 10.88 -19.67
CA ALA A 98 -0.21 9.72 -19.81
C ALA A 98 -0.65 9.13 -18.46
N LEU A 99 0.11 9.33 -17.39
CA LEU A 99 -0.25 8.91 -16.03
C LEU A 99 -1.16 9.93 -15.34
N GLU A 100 -1.01 11.23 -15.59
CA GLU A 100 -1.81 12.27 -14.96
C GLU A 100 -3.32 12.04 -15.13
N GLY A 101 -4.03 11.97 -14.02
CA GLY A 101 -5.47 11.71 -13.98
C GLY A 101 -5.89 10.27 -14.26
N HIS A 102 -4.96 9.39 -14.65
CA HIS A 102 -5.27 8.01 -15.01
C HIS A 102 -5.79 7.21 -13.82
N ARG A 103 -6.92 6.54 -14.02
CA ARG A 103 -7.54 5.62 -13.06
C ARG A 103 -7.29 4.18 -13.47
N TYR A 104 -7.06 3.32 -12.48
CA TYR A 104 -6.81 1.91 -12.74
C TYR A 104 -7.21 1.03 -11.55
N SER A 105 -7.50 -0.24 -11.81
CA SER A 105 -7.68 -1.28 -10.80
C SER A 105 -6.81 -2.47 -11.18
N LEU A 106 -5.86 -2.80 -10.34
CA LEU A 106 -4.93 -3.93 -10.58
C LEU A 106 -5.05 -5.01 -9.51
N LEU A 107 -4.52 -4.74 -8.33
CA LEU A 107 -4.40 -5.71 -7.24
C LEU A 107 -5.38 -5.45 -6.10
N LYS A 108 -6.13 -4.37 -6.18
CA LYS A 108 -7.15 -3.94 -5.22
C LYS A 108 -8.17 -3.03 -5.90
N ASP A 109 -8.95 -2.27 -5.12
CA ASP A 109 -9.90 -1.24 -5.56
C ASP A 109 -9.27 -0.18 -6.50
N GLU A 110 -10.12 0.72 -7.01
CA GLU A 110 -9.67 1.75 -7.95
C GLU A 110 -8.64 2.70 -7.31
N GLN A 111 -7.60 2.98 -8.07
CA GLN A 111 -6.53 3.92 -7.76
C GLN A 111 -6.47 4.99 -8.85
N GLN A 112 -5.87 6.15 -8.55
CA GLN A 112 -5.70 7.24 -9.51
C GLN A 112 -4.35 7.92 -9.33
N TRP A 113 -3.68 8.20 -10.43
CA TRP A 113 -2.55 9.13 -10.47
C TRP A 113 -3.06 10.56 -10.50
N ARG A 114 -2.87 11.30 -9.44
CA ARG A 114 -3.38 12.68 -9.30
C ARG A 114 -2.49 13.64 -10.08
N ALA A 115 -3.11 14.48 -10.94
CA ALA A 115 -2.35 15.29 -11.89
C ALA A 115 -1.57 16.46 -11.26
N PHE A 116 -2.07 17.06 -10.17
CA PHE A 116 -1.48 18.29 -9.65
C PHE A 116 -0.27 18.09 -8.73
N ASP A 117 -0.11 16.91 -8.14
CA ASP A 117 0.98 16.58 -7.23
C ASP A 117 1.62 15.20 -7.50
N HIS A 118 1.17 14.52 -8.54
CA HIS A 118 1.62 13.19 -8.99
C HIS A 118 1.50 12.09 -7.93
N GLN A 119 0.69 12.29 -6.90
CA GLN A 119 0.45 11.26 -5.92
C GLN A 119 -0.52 10.19 -6.43
N ASN A 120 -0.29 8.96 -6.00
CA ASN A 120 -1.21 7.87 -6.23
C ASN A 120 -2.31 7.88 -5.16
N LEU A 121 -3.53 8.22 -5.55
CA LEU A 121 -4.71 8.08 -4.69
C LEU A 121 -5.02 6.60 -4.54
N GLN A 122 -4.98 6.10 -3.32
CA GLN A 122 -5.23 4.70 -3.01
C GLN A 122 -5.76 4.50 -1.60
N THR A 123 -6.59 3.52 -1.41
CA THR A 123 -7.02 3.07 -0.08
C THR A 123 -5.81 2.59 0.72
N VAL A 124 -5.74 2.98 1.99
CA VAL A 124 -4.76 2.52 2.97
C VAL A 124 -5.49 1.73 4.06
N TYR A 125 -4.88 0.67 4.54
CA TYR A 125 -5.45 -0.23 5.52
C TYR A 125 -4.76 -0.07 6.86
N ALA A 126 -5.55 0.05 7.93
CA ALA A 126 -5.04 -0.12 9.27
C ALA A 126 -4.93 -1.62 9.55
N VAL A 127 -3.76 -2.06 9.98
CA VAL A 127 -3.47 -3.46 10.25
C VAL A 127 -3.03 -3.64 11.71
N ARG A 128 -3.43 -4.76 12.30
CA ARG A 128 -2.99 -5.18 13.63
C ARG A 128 -2.16 -6.46 13.50
N VAL A 129 -1.03 -6.51 14.19
CA VAL A 129 -0.23 -7.74 14.25
C VAL A 129 -0.95 -8.79 15.06
N LYS A 130 -1.16 -9.95 14.42
CA LYS A 130 -1.79 -11.12 15.03
C LYS A 130 -0.90 -11.76 16.10
N PRO A 131 -1.50 -12.44 17.09
CA PRO A 131 -0.74 -13.28 18.01
C PRO A 131 -0.10 -14.45 17.25
N ARG A 132 1.03 -14.93 17.76
CA ARG A 132 1.79 -16.02 17.14
C ARG A 132 0.95 -17.28 16.88
N GLU A 133 0.09 -17.63 17.81
CA GLU A 133 -0.79 -18.78 17.69
C GLU A 133 -1.73 -18.72 16.48
N ASP A 134 -2.12 -17.50 16.05
CA ASP A 134 -2.95 -17.31 14.86
C ASP A 134 -2.09 -17.30 13.57
N VAL A 135 -0.90 -16.72 13.64
CA VAL A 135 0.06 -16.77 12.51
C VAL A 135 0.43 -18.22 12.18
N LEU A 136 0.62 -19.06 13.18
CA LEU A 136 1.00 -20.47 12.99
C LEU A 136 -0.11 -21.34 12.40
N LYS A 137 -1.37 -20.89 12.39
CA LYS A 137 -2.49 -21.60 11.72
C LYS A 137 -2.42 -21.48 10.21
N ASP A 138 -1.74 -20.46 9.69
CA ASP A 138 -1.54 -20.29 8.25
C ASP A 138 -0.52 -21.31 7.73
N PRO A 139 -0.77 -21.97 6.58
CA PRO A 139 0.14 -22.97 6.02
C PRO A 139 1.57 -22.48 5.80
N LEU A 140 1.74 -21.20 5.42
CA LEU A 140 3.05 -20.57 5.23
C LEU A 140 3.57 -19.87 6.49
N LYS A 141 2.77 -19.79 7.56
CA LYS A 141 3.09 -19.09 8.81
C LYS A 141 3.47 -17.62 8.60
N GLN A 142 2.83 -16.97 7.64
CA GLN A 142 3.10 -15.59 7.20
C GLN A 142 1.88 -14.69 7.25
N ASP A 143 0.78 -15.14 7.82
CA ASP A 143 -0.45 -14.35 7.97
C ASP A 143 -0.39 -13.44 9.20
N TYR A 144 0.52 -12.48 9.16
CA TYR A 144 0.84 -11.62 10.30
C TYR A 144 -0.22 -10.59 10.63
N PHE A 145 -1.06 -10.17 9.66
CA PHE A 145 -1.91 -9.01 9.79
C PHE A 145 -3.40 -9.34 9.79
N GLU A 146 -4.10 -8.74 10.73
CA GLU A 146 -5.54 -8.51 10.68
C GLU A 146 -5.80 -7.11 10.13
N ILE A 147 -6.64 -6.97 9.11
CA ILE A 147 -7.10 -5.67 8.63
C ILE A 147 -8.21 -5.23 9.59
N VAL A 148 -8.00 -4.11 10.30
CA VAL A 148 -8.92 -3.62 11.33
C VAL A 148 -9.71 -2.41 10.87
N ASP A 149 -9.22 -1.68 9.88
CA ASP A 149 -9.89 -0.52 9.29
C ASP A 149 -9.33 -0.21 7.91
N ARG A 150 -10.02 0.67 7.17
CA ARG A 150 -9.56 1.19 5.88
C ARG A 150 -9.84 2.68 5.80
N LEU A 151 -8.96 3.42 5.16
CA LEU A 151 -9.10 4.83 4.87
C LEU A 151 -9.07 5.02 3.35
N ASP A 152 -10.17 5.54 2.81
CA ASP A 152 -10.28 5.80 1.39
C ASP A 152 -9.36 6.94 0.96
N ALA A 153 -8.82 6.84 -0.25
CA ALA A 153 -7.84 7.76 -0.81
C ALA A 153 -8.24 9.24 -0.75
N SER A 154 -9.54 9.53 -0.90
CA SER A 154 -10.06 10.90 -0.94
C SER A 154 -10.06 11.63 0.41
N THR A 155 -9.94 10.90 1.52
CA THR A 155 -10.06 11.47 2.88
C THR A 155 -8.71 11.78 3.53
N ALA A 156 -7.62 11.22 3.03
CA ALA A 156 -6.32 11.28 3.69
C ALA A 156 -5.34 12.29 3.06
N LEU A 157 -5.66 12.85 1.92
CA LEU A 157 -4.73 13.67 1.14
C LEU A 157 -5.22 15.10 0.99
N PRO A 158 -4.30 16.09 1.01
CA PRO A 158 -4.68 17.50 0.86
C PRO A 158 -5.40 17.74 -0.46
N SER A 159 -6.38 18.60 -0.44
CA SER A 159 -7.06 19.13 -1.64
C SER A 159 -6.09 19.97 -2.49
N LEU A 160 -6.46 20.25 -3.73
CA LEU A 160 -5.68 21.16 -4.59
C LEU A 160 -5.49 22.55 -3.92
N ALA A 161 -6.52 23.05 -3.25
CA ALA A 161 -6.45 24.36 -2.59
C ALA A 161 -5.45 24.36 -1.41
N GLU A 162 -5.46 23.33 -0.59
CA GLU A 162 -4.51 23.15 0.51
C GLU A 162 -3.08 22.97 -0.01
N TRP A 163 -2.88 22.10 -1.00
CA TRP A 163 -1.58 21.90 -1.64
C TRP A 163 -1.04 23.22 -2.23
N GLN A 164 -1.87 24.00 -2.94
CA GLN A 164 -1.47 25.30 -3.47
C GLN A 164 -1.16 26.33 -2.36
N ALA A 165 -1.90 26.31 -1.25
CA ALA A 165 -1.64 27.18 -0.12
C ALA A 165 -0.27 26.88 0.52
N GLU A 166 0.05 25.61 0.73
CA GLU A 166 1.36 25.19 1.25
C GLU A 166 2.49 25.60 0.31
N ARG A 167 2.34 25.39 -1.00
CA ARG A 167 3.35 25.78 -1.98
C ARG A 167 3.56 27.31 -2.04
N ARG A 168 2.48 28.10 -1.97
CA ARG A 168 2.59 29.58 -1.87
C ARG A 168 3.35 29.99 -0.61
N ALA A 169 3.03 29.39 0.55
CA ALA A 169 3.72 29.68 1.80
C ALA A 169 5.22 29.30 1.73
N GLY A 170 5.57 28.26 0.98
CA GLY A 170 6.95 27.82 0.73
C GLY A 170 7.65 28.51 -0.45
N GLY A 171 7.02 29.47 -1.14
CA GLY A 171 7.59 30.15 -2.33
C GLY A 171 7.79 29.20 -3.53
N GLN A 172 7.04 28.10 -3.60
CA GLN A 172 7.16 27.09 -4.65
C GLN A 172 6.18 27.36 -5.81
N PRO A 173 6.49 26.90 -7.04
CA PRO A 173 5.54 26.93 -8.16
C PRO A 173 4.25 26.20 -7.85
N LEU A 174 3.12 26.67 -8.38
CA LEU A 174 1.79 26.08 -8.19
C LEU A 174 1.47 24.95 -9.18
N THR A 175 2.45 24.56 -9.96
CA THR A 175 2.41 23.42 -10.88
C THR A 175 3.70 22.63 -10.72
N LEU A 176 3.63 21.32 -10.94
CA LEU A 176 4.83 20.50 -11.13
C LEU A 176 5.33 20.68 -12.59
N GLN A 177 6.62 20.75 -12.75
CA GLN A 177 7.28 20.80 -14.07
C GLN A 177 7.71 19.38 -14.46
#